data_d3ffeb579fc979f89c5f34fba8fadea5
#
_entry.id   d3ffeb579fc979f89c5f34fba8fadea5
#
_cell.length_a   1.000
_cell.length_b   1.000
_cell.length_c   1.000
_cell.angle_alpha   90.00
_cell.angle_beta   90.00
_cell.angle_gamma   90.00
#
_symmetry.space_group_name_H-M   'P 1'
#
loop_
_entity.id
_entity.type
_entity.pdbx_description
1 polymer ?
#
loop_
_entity_poly.entity_id
_entity_poly.type
_entity_poly.pdbx_seq_one_letter_code
_entity_poly.pdbx_strand_id
1 'polypeptide(L)'
;MCIRDSIHRVGRTARWESKGKAYFLLGPTESIPEYVDAEVEDYEIPAELPAPALPRMATLYIGKGKKDKISKGDIVGFLCKKGGLTTTEIGKIDVKERYAYVAVARPRLRQVLRQVAGEKIKGIRTVVEEVR
;
A
#
# COMPACT_ATOMS: atom_id res chain seq x y z
N MET A 1 13.42 -23.41 14.96
CA MET A 1 14.04 -22.31 14.16
C MET A 1 15.52 -22.25 14.51
N CYS A 2 16.44 -22.15 13.56
CA CYS A 2 17.86 -22.07 13.86
C CYS A 2 18.30 -20.61 14.05
N ILE A 3 19.44 -20.39 14.70
CA ILE A 3 20.01 -19.06 14.98
C ILE A 3 20.17 -18.20 13.70
N ARG A 4 20.61 -18.81 12.60
CA ARG A 4 20.80 -18.13 11.31
C ARG A 4 19.49 -17.60 10.76
N ASP A 5 18.40 -18.36 10.87
CA ASP A 5 17.06 -17.97 10.40
C ASP A 5 16.51 -16.81 11.24
N SER A 6 16.70 -16.84 12.56
CA SER A 6 16.35 -15.76 13.46
C SER A 6 17.07 -14.45 13.11
N ILE A 7 18.39 -14.49 12.93
CA ILE A 7 19.19 -13.32 12.55
C ILE A 7 18.72 -12.76 11.20
N HIS A 8 18.43 -13.60 10.22
CA HIS A 8 17.91 -13.15 8.93
C HIS A 8 16.55 -12.48 9.02
N ARG A 9 15.66 -12.96 9.88
CA ARG A 9 14.33 -12.37 10.08
C ARG A 9 14.42 -11.01 10.78
N VAL A 10 15.17 -10.94 11.86
CA VAL A 10 15.42 -9.67 12.58
C VAL A 10 16.13 -8.67 11.69
N GLY A 11 17.09 -9.11 10.88
CA GLY A 11 17.79 -8.28 9.91
C GLY A 11 16.94 -7.70 8.76
N ARG A 12 15.62 -7.91 8.76
CA ARG A 12 14.68 -7.23 7.84
C ARG A 12 14.19 -5.88 8.35
N THR A 13 14.35 -5.61 9.64
CA THR A 13 14.03 -4.32 10.26
C THR A 13 15.29 -3.46 10.48
N ALA A 14 15.12 -2.22 10.82
CA ALA A 14 16.19 -1.27 11.17
C ALA A 14 17.35 -1.20 10.16
N ARG A 15 17.05 -1.19 8.88
CA ARG A 15 18.06 -1.02 7.82
C ARG A 15 18.51 0.45 7.74
N TRP A 16 19.81 0.65 7.40
CA TRP A 16 20.35 1.99 7.13
C TRP A 16 20.13 2.96 8.28
N GLU A 17 20.83 2.74 9.40
CA GLU A 17 20.79 3.63 10.58
C GLU A 17 19.41 3.84 11.23
N SER A 18 18.39 3.12 10.76
CA SER A 18 17.06 3.17 11.36
C SER A 18 17.00 2.31 12.62
N LYS A 19 16.19 2.71 13.59
CA LYS A 19 15.84 1.86 14.75
C LYS A 19 14.64 0.98 14.39
N GLY A 20 14.65 -0.26 14.85
CA GLY A 20 13.56 -1.20 14.67
C GLY A 20 13.32 -2.02 15.92
N LYS A 21 12.15 -2.63 16.01
CA LYS A 21 11.80 -3.56 17.08
C LYS A 21 11.50 -4.92 16.47
N ALA A 22 11.90 -5.99 17.18
CA ALA A 22 11.54 -7.35 16.86
C ALA A 22 10.75 -7.92 18.03
N TYR A 23 9.72 -8.71 17.74
CA TYR A 23 8.86 -9.29 18.74
C TYR A 23 8.85 -10.81 18.60
N PHE A 24 8.87 -11.51 19.72
CA PHE A 24 8.60 -12.94 19.80
C PHE A 24 7.16 -13.15 20.25
N LEU A 25 6.44 -13.99 19.53
CA LEU A 25 5.15 -14.50 19.98
C LEU A 25 5.39 -15.88 20.58
N LEU A 26 5.20 -16.01 21.89
CA LEU A 26 5.39 -17.24 22.64
C LEU A 26 4.04 -17.78 23.10
N GLY A 27 3.85 -19.08 22.98
CA GLY A 27 2.71 -19.76 23.59
C GLY A 27 2.89 -19.89 25.10
N PRO A 28 1.83 -20.33 25.84
CA PRO A 28 1.87 -20.42 27.31
C PRO A 28 2.95 -21.33 27.88
N THR A 29 3.44 -22.28 27.08
CA THR A 29 4.46 -23.27 27.47
C THR A 29 5.80 -23.07 26.77
N GLU A 30 5.92 -22.01 25.96
CA GLU A 30 7.14 -21.72 25.22
C GLU A 30 8.00 -20.70 25.94
N SER A 31 9.30 -20.86 25.85
CA SER A 31 10.31 -19.95 26.38
C SER A 31 11.09 -19.27 25.23
N ILE A 32 11.71 -18.16 25.55
CA ILE A 32 12.62 -17.49 24.63
C ILE A 32 13.75 -18.49 24.29
N PRO A 33 14.06 -18.65 22.96
CA PRO A 33 15.12 -19.56 22.55
C PRO A 33 16.49 -19.15 23.12
N GLU A 34 17.28 -20.11 23.62
CA GLU A 34 18.60 -19.89 24.22
C GLU A 34 19.60 -19.14 23.33
N TYR A 35 19.40 -19.16 22.00
CA TYR A 35 20.28 -18.44 21.06
C TYR A 35 19.96 -16.94 20.95
N VAL A 36 18.97 -16.45 21.66
CA VAL A 36 18.63 -15.02 21.71
C VAL A 36 19.46 -14.40 22.83
N ASP A 37 20.61 -13.85 22.47
CA ASP A 37 21.55 -13.19 23.37
C ASP A 37 21.28 -11.67 23.41
N ALA A 38 20.06 -11.30 23.80
CA ALA A 38 19.63 -9.90 23.92
C ALA A 38 18.70 -9.77 25.12
N GLU A 39 18.74 -8.62 25.76
CA GLU A 39 17.71 -8.26 26.75
C GLU A 39 16.34 -8.24 26.06
N VAL A 40 15.46 -9.09 26.51
CA VAL A 40 14.09 -9.19 26.02
C VAL A 40 13.16 -8.67 27.09
N GLU A 41 12.40 -7.64 26.75
CA GLU A 41 11.37 -7.06 27.60
C GLU A 41 10.02 -7.70 27.30
N ASP A 42 9.23 -8.00 28.34
CA ASP A 42 7.85 -8.41 28.15
C ASP A 42 7.03 -7.24 27.62
N TYR A 43 6.32 -7.48 26.52
CA TYR A 43 5.44 -6.49 25.91
C TYR A 43 3.98 -6.79 26.24
N GLU A 44 3.41 -6.00 27.14
CA GLU A 44 1.99 -6.08 27.42
C GLU A 44 1.18 -5.50 26.26
N ILE A 45 0.33 -6.33 25.68
CA ILE A 45 -0.60 -5.91 24.63
C ILE A 45 -1.73 -5.12 25.30
N PRO A 46 -1.95 -3.84 24.96
CA PRO A 46 -3.06 -3.07 25.52
C PRO A 46 -4.40 -3.76 25.28
N ALA A 47 -5.28 -3.75 26.28
CA ALA A 47 -6.62 -4.33 26.15
C ALA A 47 -7.45 -3.67 25.02
N GLU A 48 -7.24 -2.39 24.79
CA GLU A 48 -7.81 -1.64 23.66
C GLU A 48 -6.71 -1.28 22.69
N LEU A 49 -6.75 -1.87 21.50
CA LEU A 49 -5.83 -1.56 20.43
C LEU A 49 -6.35 -0.39 19.60
N PRO A 50 -5.49 0.58 19.24
CA PRO A 50 -5.89 1.63 18.33
C PRO A 50 -6.26 1.05 16.96
N ALA A 51 -7.17 1.71 16.27
CA ALA A 51 -7.51 1.30 14.90
C ALA A 51 -6.25 1.26 14.02
N PRO A 52 -6.14 0.26 13.13
CA PRO A 52 -4.99 0.15 12.24
C PRO A 52 -4.80 1.43 11.42
N ALA A 53 -3.56 1.86 11.27
CA ALA A 53 -3.24 3.00 10.43
C ALA A 53 -3.61 2.71 8.98
N LEU A 54 -4.42 3.58 8.38
CA LEU A 54 -4.76 3.46 6.96
C LEU A 54 -3.55 3.84 6.10
N PRO A 55 -3.32 3.13 4.98
CA PRO A 55 -2.30 3.51 4.02
C PRO A 55 -2.51 4.93 3.51
N ARG A 56 -1.42 5.68 3.31
CA ARG A 56 -1.47 7.04 2.75
C ARG A 56 -2.06 7.10 1.35
N MET A 57 -1.89 6.03 0.59
CA MET A 57 -2.40 5.89 -0.77
C MET A 57 -3.57 4.91 -0.79
N ALA A 58 -4.50 5.15 -1.68
CA ALA A 58 -5.59 4.23 -2.03
C ALA A 58 -5.42 3.79 -3.48
N THR A 59 -5.91 2.62 -3.83
CA THR A 59 -5.81 2.09 -5.19
C THR A 59 -7.11 2.30 -5.95
N LEU A 60 -7.02 2.89 -7.13
CA LEU A 60 -8.10 2.97 -8.10
C LEU A 60 -7.94 1.87 -9.14
N TYR A 61 -9.04 1.22 -9.46
CA TYR A 61 -9.19 0.36 -10.62
C TYR A 61 -9.74 1.17 -11.80
N ILE A 62 -9.14 1.00 -12.95
CA ILE A 62 -9.58 1.59 -14.21
C ILE A 62 -9.84 0.44 -15.18
N GLY A 63 -11.09 0.27 -15.62
CA GLY A 63 -11.55 -0.87 -16.45
C GLY A 63 -11.07 -0.83 -17.90
N LYS A 64 -9.94 -0.19 -18.17
CA LYS A 64 -9.30 -0.09 -19.49
C LYS A 64 -7.80 -0.19 -19.38
N GLY A 65 -7.14 -0.78 -20.39
CA GLY A 65 -5.72 -1.06 -20.37
C GLY A 65 -5.01 -0.88 -21.72
N LYS A 66 -3.92 -1.64 -21.92
CA LYS A 66 -3.11 -1.57 -23.14
C LYS A 66 -3.87 -1.90 -24.41
N LYS A 67 -4.81 -2.86 -24.37
CA LYS A 67 -5.64 -3.22 -25.52
C LYS A 67 -6.52 -2.06 -26.00
N ASP A 68 -6.91 -1.19 -25.09
CA ASP A 68 -7.65 0.03 -25.40
C ASP A 68 -6.72 1.20 -25.76
N LYS A 69 -5.42 0.95 -25.95
CA LYS A 69 -4.38 1.93 -26.25
C LYS A 69 -4.23 3.02 -25.17
N ILE A 70 -4.49 2.65 -23.91
CA ILE A 70 -4.31 3.52 -22.76
C ILE A 70 -2.91 3.33 -22.21
N SER A 71 -2.18 4.43 -22.08
CA SER A 71 -0.85 4.51 -21.50
C SER A 71 -0.88 5.11 -20.10
N LYS A 72 0.24 5.00 -19.37
CA LYS A 72 0.40 5.67 -18.07
C LYS A 72 0.20 7.18 -18.19
N GLY A 73 0.72 7.82 -19.25
CA GLY A 73 0.56 9.25 -19.50
C GLY A 73 -0.90 9.67 -19.70
N ASP A 74 -1.70 8.85 -20.40
CA ASP A 74 -3.13 9.11 -20.58
C ASP A 74 -3.87 9.09 -19.25
N ILE A 75 -3.51 8.15 -18.35
CA ILE A 75 -4.10 8.05 -17.02
C ILE A 75 -3.71 9.24 -16.13
N VAL A 76 -2.43 9.63 -16.12
CA VAL A 76 -1.97 10.83 -15.40
C VAL A 76 -2.71 12.07 -15.91
N GLY A 77 -2.74 12.27 -17.22
CA GLY A 77 -3.43 13.41 -17.84
C GLY A 77 -4.92 13.45 -17.49
N PHE A 78 -5.58 12.29 -17.47
CA PHE A 78 -6.97 12.17 -17.07
C PHE A 78 -7.20 12.54 -15.60
N LEU A 79 -6.40 11.97 -14.70
CA LEU A 79 -6.53 12.23 -13.26
C LEU A 79 -6.18 13.68 -12.90
N CYS A 80 -5.21 14.30 -13.57
CA CYS A 80 -4.89 15.70 -13.36
C CYS A 80 -5.96 16.64 -13.93
N LYS A 81 -6.40 16.41 -15.17
CA LYS A 81 -7.33 17.31 -15.85
C LYS A 81 -8.78 17.16 -15.36
N LYS A 82 -9.23 15.93 -15.12
CA LYS A 82 -10.62 15.62 -14.74
C LYS A 82 -10.76 15.32 -13.26
N GLY A 83 -9.78 14.65 -12.65
CA GLY A 83 -9.77 14.33 -11.22
C GLY A 83 -9.21 15.44 -10.33
N GLY A 84 -8.65 16.50 -10.89
CA GLY A 84 -8.10 17.63 -10.14
C GLY A 84 -6.91 17.26 -9.25
N LEU A 85 -6.18 16.18 -9.59
CA LEU A 85 -5.00 15.75 -8.84
C LEU A 85 -3.74 16.44 -9.36
N THR A 86 -2.79 16.63 -8.46
CA THR A 86 -1.41 16.96 -8.80
C THR A 86 -0.59 15.68 -9.06
N THR A 87 0.50 15.77 -9.78
CA THR A 87 1.37 14.62 -10.05
C THR A 87 1.94 14.00 -8.77
N THR A 88 2.12 14.79 -7.72
CA THR A 88 2.59 14.34 -6.39
C THR A 88 1.54 13.53 -5.63
N GLU A 89 0.26 13.70 -5.94
CA GLU A 89 -0.85 12.95 -5.36
C GLU A 89 -1.12 11.62 -6.09
N ILE A 90 -0.45 11.40 -7.22
CA ILE A 90 -0.53 10.17 -8.03
C ILE A 90 0.73 9.35 -7.76
N GLY A 91 0.56 8.13 -7.28
CA GLY A 91 1.65 7.20 -7.01
C GLY A 91 1.89 6.22 -8.16
N LYS A 92 2.15 4.96 -7.81
CA LYS A 92 2.43 3.91 -8.80
C LYS A 92 1.24 3.66 -9.72
N ILE A 93 1.53 3.60 -11.03
CA ILE A 93 0.56 3.22 -12.07
C ILE A 93 1.00 1.90 -12.70
N ASP A 94 0.13 0.92 -12.69
CA ASP A 94 0.34 -0.39 -13.31
C ASP A 94 -0.73 -0.64 -14.37
N VAL A 95 -0.36 -0.54 -15.65
CA VAL A 95 -1.26 -0.74 -16.78
C VAL A 95 -1.15 -2.18 -17.27
N LYS A 96 -2.22 -2.93 -17.13
CA LYS A 96 -2.37 -4.31 -17.62
C LYS A 96 -3.01 -4.33 -19.02
N GLU A 97 -3.25 -5.52 -19.56
CA GLU A 97 -3.81 -5.69 -20.89
C GLU A 97 -5.22 -5.07 -21.04
N ARG A 98 -6.09 -5.28 -20.05
CA ARG A 98 -7.49 -4.87 -20.08
C ARG A 98 -7.91 -3.87 -19.01
N TYR A 99 -7.05 -3.60 -18.03
CA TYR A 99 -7.32 -2.70 -16.91
C TYR A 99 -6.04 -2.05 -16.41
N ALA A 100 -6.18 -1.08 -15.54
CA ALA A 100 -5.05 -0.48 -14.85
C ALA A 100 -5.35 -0.25 -13.37
N TYR A 101 -4.29 -0.24 -12.56
CA TYR A 101 -4.31 0.18 -11.17
C TYR A 101 -3.51 1.45 -11.01
N VAL A 102 -4.04 2.36 -10.20
CA VAL A 102 -3.40 3.63 -9.91
C VAL A 102 -3.47 3.92 -8.42
N ALA A 103 -2.34 4.20 -7.81
CA ALA A 103 -2.30 4.69 -6.45
C ALA A 103 -2.58 6.20 -6.43
N VAL A 104 -3.52 6.63 -5.59
CA VAL A 104 -3.86 8.05 -5.40
C VAL A 104 -3.84 8.41 -3.92
N ALA A 105 -3.57 9.65 -3.60
CA ALA A 105 -3.60 10.13 -2.22
C ALA A 105 -4.98 9.88 -1.59
N ARG A 106 -5.04 9.14 -0.48
CA ARG A 106 -6.29 8.74 0.18
C ARG A 106 -7.23 9.89 0.51
N PRO A 107 -6.76 11.07 0.98
CA PRO A 107 -7.65 12.20 1.23
C PRO A 107 -8.39 12.70 -0.01
N ARG A 108 -7.80 12.51 -1.21
CA ARG A 108 -8.37 12.93 -2.49
C ARG A 108 -9.28 11.90 -3.14
N LEU A 109 -9.26 10.67 -2.68
CA LEU A 109 -9.96 9.54 -3.29
C LEU A 109 -11.43 9.82 -3.59
N ARG A 110 -12.19 10.28 -2.58
CA ARG A 110 -13.62 10.55 -2.72
C ARG A 110 -13.91 11.66 -3.74
N GLN A 111 -13.08 12.71 -3.74
CA GLN A 111 -13.19 13.81 -4.68
C GLN A 111 -12.95 13.31 -6.11
N VAL A 112 -11.88 12.57 -6.32
CA VAL A 112 -11.51 12.01 -7.62
C VAL A 112 -12.61 11.12 -8.16
N LEU A 113 -13.11 10.17 -7.37
CA LEU A 113 -14.19 9.26 -7.79
C LEU A 113 -15.45 10.01 -8.26
N ARG A 114 -15.81 11.11 -7.58
CA ARG A 114 -16.94 11.95 -7.99
C ARG A 114 -16.68 12.69 -9.31
N GLN A 115 -15.47 13.24 -9.47
CA GLN A 115 -15.11 14.05 -10.64
C GLN A 115 -14.90 13.21 -11.90
N VAL A 116 -14.38 11.99 -11.76
CA VAL A 116 -14.14 11.09 -12.89
C VAL A 116 -15.31 10.17 -13.22
N ALA A 117 -16.37 10.20 -12.41
CA ALA A 117 -17.56 9.37 -12.64
C ALA A 117 -18.19 9.70 -14.00
N GLY A 118 -18.26 8.69 -14.90
CA GLY A 118 -18.82 8.84 -16.23
C GLY A 118 -17.93 9.55 -17.26
N GLU A 119 -16.75 10.04 -16.85
CA GLU A 119 -15.80 10.68 -17.74
C GLU A 119 -15.12 9.67 -18.67
N LYS A 120 -14.56 10.21 -19.77
CA LYS A 120 -13.88 9.40 -20.80
C LYS A 120 -12.36 9.58 -20.72
N ILE A 121 -11.65 8.46 -20.78
CA ILE A 121 -10.19 8.49 -20.99
C ILE A 121 -9.95 8.33 -22.49
N LYS A 122 -9.31 9.31 -23.11
CA LYS A 122 -9.00 9.29 -24.56
C LYS A 122 -10.22 9.00 -25.45
N GLY A 123 -11.38 9.55 -25.04
CA GLY A 123 -12.64 9.34 -25.75
C GLY A 123 -13.38 8.04 -25.43
N ILE A 124 -12.78 7.14 -24.64
CA ILE A 124 -13.36 5.85 -24.28
C ILE A 124 -13.99 5.93 -22.88
N ARG A 125 -15.25 5.58 -22.77
CA ARG A 125 -15.94 5.51 -21.48
C ARG A 125 -15.32 4.41 -20.62
N THR A 126 -14.98 4.74 -19.39
CA THR A 126 -14.21 3.85 -18.52
C THR A 126 -14.82 3.83 -17.12
N VAL A 127 -14.87 2.65 -16.52
CA VAL A 127 -15.24 2.47 -15.12
C VAL A 127 -14.03 2.78 -14.27
N VAL A 128 -14.22 3.59 -13.22
CA VAL A 128 -13.19 3.91 -12.24
C VAL A 128 -13.76 3.64 -10.85
N GLU A 129 -13.13 2.76 -10.10
CA GLU A 129 -13.61 2.30 -8.79
C GLU A 129 -12.46 2.20 -7.79
N GLU A 130 -12.79 2.29 -6.50
CA GLU A 130 -11.84 2.00 -5.43
C GLU A 130 -11.65 0.49 -5.27
N VAL A 131 -10.40 0.06 -5.19
CA VAL A 131 -10.05 -1.32 -4.80
C VAL A 131 -10.04 -1.40 -3.28
N ARG A 132 -10.91 -2.21 -2.73
CA ARG A 132 -10.99 -2.51 -1.29
C ARG A 132 -10.13 -3.72 -0.92
#